data_ea2c95efbc51c73b76353d5b432f8871
#
_entry.id   ea2c95efbc51c73b76353d5b432f8871
#
_cell.length_a   1.000
_cell.length_b   1.000
_cell.length_c   1.000
_cell.angle_alpha   90.00
_cell.angle_beta   90.00
_cell.angle_gamma   90.00
#
_symmetry.space_group_name_H-M   'P 1'
#
loop_
_entity.id
_entity.type
_entity.pdbx_description
1 polymer ?
#
loop_
_entity_poly.entity_id
_entity_poly.type
_entity_poly.pdbx_seq_one_letter_code
_entity_poly.pdbx_strand_id
1 'polypeptide(L)'
;MNWRRIRPLIVAFMATFLLIFVTGVAVANNENDIQIFKMNTDVTVPEKQVVTDAVAIGGNVTIFNEGQVTHDALALGGDVILKPNARVGGDAVAIGGEIIKQEGAMVGGSEVVIFSNAKVLFERFGLLGTAYLINSLFSLDSLRVVFVVGIFL
;
A
#
# COMPACT_ATOMS: atom_id res chain seq x y z
N MET A 1 8.78 17.87 31.30
CA MET A 1 8.18 18.08 29.98
C MET A 1 6.69 18.35 30.15
N ASN A 2 6.22 19.56 29.82
CA ASN A 2 4.83 19.98 30.08
C ASN A 2 3.86 19.41 29.07
N TRP A 3 3.31 18.25 29.35
CA TRP A 3 2.31 17.53 28.53
C TRP A 3 1.10 18.40 28.15
N ARG A 4 0.71 19.33 29.00
CA ARG A 4 -0.41 20.26 28.73
C ARG A 4 -0.17 21.18 27.51
N ARG A 5 1.08 21.51 27.21
CA ARG A 5 1.44 22.38 26.07
C ARG A 5 1.64 21.60 24.76
N ILE A 6 1.91 20.30 24.85
CA ILE A 6 2.17 19.46 23.69
C ILE A 6 0.87 18.94 23.07
N ARG A 7 -0.17 18.76 23.89
CA ARG A 7 -1.50 18.29 23.42
C ARG A 7 -2.08 19.08 22.25
N PRO A 8 -2.17 20.43 22.29
CA PRO A 8 -2.71 21.19 21.19
C PRO A 8 -1.84 21.10 19.93
N LEU A 9 -0.52 20.92 20.09
CA LEU A 9 0.41 20.76 18.96
C LEU A 9 0.23 19.42 18.28
N ILE A 10 0.04 18.34 19.03
CA ILE A 10 -0.22 16.99 18.47
C ILE A 10 -1.57 16.97 17.77
N VAL A 11 -2.61 17.54 18.36
CA VAL A 11 -3.95 17.63 17.75
C VAL A 11 -3.91 18.48 16.49
N ALA A 12 -3.21 19.61 16.50
CA ALA A 12 -3.03 20.45 15.32
C ALA A 12 -2.25 19.73 14.23
N PHE A 13 -1.20 18.99 14.59
CA PHE A 13 -0.42 18.20 13.63
C PHE A 13 -1.25 17.07 13.02
N MET A 14 -2.01 16.32 13.82
CA MET A 14 -2.91 15.28 13.34
C MET A 14 -4.03 15.85 12.46
N ALA A 15 -4.62 16.98 12.86
CA ALA A 15 -5.65 17.66 12.07
C ALA A 15 -5.09 18.16 10.74
N THR A 16 -3.88 18.72 10.74
CA THR A 16 -3.19 19.17 9.51
C THR A 16 -2.81 17.99 8.62
N PHE A 17 -2.33 16.89 9.20
CA PHE A 17 -2.01 15.68 8.47
C PHE A 17 -3.27 15.06 7.85
N LEU A 18 -4.37 14.99 8.61
CA LEU A 18 -5.67 14.51 8.11
C LEU A 18 -6.21 15.43 7.01
N LEU A 19 -6.05 16.75 7.17
CA LEU A 19 -6.50 17.72 6.16
C LEU A 19 -5.69 17.57 4.86
N ILE A 20 -4.37 17.37 4.95
CA ILE A 20 -3.51 17.12 3.78
C ILE A 20 -3.92 15.80 3.10
N PHE A 21 -4.26 14.78 3.88
CA PHE A 21 -4.70 13.50 3.34
C PHE A 21 -6.06 13.61 2.64
N VAL A 22 -7.00 14.37 3.20
CA VAL A 22 -8.33 14.61 2.62
C VAL A 22 -8.26 15.54 1.41
N THR A 23 -7.43 16.57 1.43
CA THR A 23 -7.28 17.52 0.31
C THR A 23 -6.39 16.98 -0.80
N GLY A 24 -5.45 16.07 -0.49
CA GLY A 24 -4.62 15.38 -1.50
C GLY A 24 -5.42 14.47 -2.44
N VAL A 25 -6.64 14.08 -2.05
CA VAL A 25 -7.55 13.28 -2.89
C VAL A 25 -8.40 14.15 -3.84
N ALA A 26 -8.40 15.46 -3.67
CA ALA A 26 -9.35 16.35 -4.35
C ALA A 26 -8.76 17.16 -5.52
N VAL A 27 -7.51 16.91 -5.97
CA VAL A 27 -6.91 17.73 -7.02
C VAL A 27 -6.37 16.89 -8.15
N ALA A 28 -7.00 17.08 -9.27
CA ALA A 28 -6.66 16.76 -10.66
C ALA A 28 -7.57 15.69 -11.29
N ASN A 29 -8.83 16.05 -11.53
CA ASN A 29 -9.55 15.48 -12.65
C ASN A 29 -8.97 16.06 -13.96
N ASN A 30 -7.83 15.57 -14.39
CA ASN A 30 -7.47 15.60 -15.79
C ASN A 30 -8.32 14.53 -16.47
N GLU A 31 -9.09 14.90 -17.45
CA GLU A 31 -10.05 14.02 -18.16
C GLU A 31 -9.39 12.79 -18.85
N ASN A 32 -8.08 12.63 -18.73
CA ASN A 32 -7.31 11.50 -19.26
C ASN A 32 -6.59 10.67 -18.18
N ASP A 33 -6.89 10.90 -16.91
CA ASP A 33 -6.19 10.24 -15.80
C ASP A 33 -6.97 8.98 -15.39
N ILE A 34 -6.68 7.85 -16.03
CA ILE A 34 -7.30 6.57 -15.73
C ILE A 34 -6.55 5.95 -14.53
N GLN A 35 -7.07 6.18 -13.34
CA GLN A 35 -6.59 5.51 -12.13
C GLN A 35 -7.43 4.27 -11.85
N ILE A 36 -6.78 3.14 -11.65
CA ILE A 36 -7.45 1.90 -11.28
C ILE A 36 -7.16 1.61 -9.81
N PHE A 37 -8.16 1.75 -8.96
CA PHE A 37 -8.11 1.40 -7.56
C PHE A 37 -9.16 0.34 -7.23
N LYS A 38 -8.74 -0.79 -6.65
CA LYS A 38 -9.65 -1.85 -6.22
C LYS A 38 -9.28 -2.38 -4.82
N MET A 39 -10.31 -2.79 -4.08
CA MET A 39 -10.15 -3.44 -2.78
C MET A 39 -10.70 -4.87 -2.83
N ASN A 40 -9.98 -5.81 -2.23
CA ASN A 40 -10.29 -7.25 -2.19
C ASN A 40 -10.50 -7.89 -3.57
N THR A 41 -9.83 -7.34 -4.58
CA THR A 41 -9.94 -7.81 -5.97
C THR A 41 -8.68 -7.42 -6.71
N ASP A 42 -8.30 -8.25 -7.68
CA ASP A 42 -7.15 -7.97 -8.54
C ASP A 42 -7.39 -6.76 -9.44
N VAL A 43 -6.36 -5.97 -9.63
CA VAL A 43 -6.29 -4.91 -10.63
C VAL A 43 -5.63 -5.46 -11.88
N THR A 44 -6.27 -5.25 -13.01
CA THR A 44 -5.77 -5.67 -14.31
C THR A 44 -5.66 -4.48 -15.23
N VAL A 45 -4.47 -4.23 -15.75
CA VAL A 45 -4.24 -3.30 -16.86
C VAL A 45 -4.21 -4.12 -18.14
N PRO A 46 -5.21 -3.96 -19.03
CA PRO A 46 -5.30 -4.74 -20.26
C PRO A 46 -4.13 -4.52 -21.21
N GLU A 47 -4.00 -5.40 -22.19
CA GLU A 47 -2.98 -5.29 -23.23
C GLU A 47 -3.05 -3.94 -23.95
N LYS A 48 -1.89 -3.33 -24.17
CA LYS A 48 -1.72 -2.07 -24.92
C LYS A 48 -2.50 -0.88 -24.37
N GLN A 49 -3.06 -1.01 -23.17
CA GLN A 49 -3.70 0.12 -22.50
C GLN A 49 -2.73 0.91 -21.63
N VAL A 50 -2.99 2.21 -21.54
CA VAL A 50 -2.24 3.14 -20.71
C VAL A 50 -3.15 3.62 -19.60
N VAL A 51 -2.69 3.46 -18.37
CA VAL A 51 -3.35 3.98 -17.16
C VAL A 51 -2.36 4.81 -16.37
N THR A 52 -2.84 5.68 -15.52
CA THR A 52 -1.98 6.54 -14.73
C THR A 52 -1.43 5.78 -13.53
N ASP A 53 -2.30 5.26 -12.69
CA ASP A 53 -1.95 4.50 -11.50
C ASP A 53 -2.72 3.19 -11.44
N ALA A 54 -2.11 2.16 -10.87
CA ALA A 54 -2.74 0.87 -10.63
C ALA A 54 -2.53 0.44 -9.19
N VAL A 55 -3.61 0.44 -8.37
CA VAL A 55 -3.54 0.13 -6.94
C VAL A 55 -4.52 -0.96 -6.57
N ALA A 56 -4.01 -2.06 -6.01
CA ALA A 56 -4.78 -3.16 -5.45
C ALA A 56 -4.55 -3.27 -3.94
N ILE A 57 -5.61 -3.35 -3.17
CA ILE A 57 -5.56 -3.67 -1.73
C ILE A 57 -6.25 -5.02 -1.51
N GLY A 58 -5.49 -6.01 -1.04
CA GLY A 58 -5.97 -7.38 -0.88
C GLY A 58 -6.09 -8.15 -2.19
N GLY A 59 -5.33 -7.76 -3.22
CA GLY A 59 -5.28 -8.40 -4.52
C GLY A 59 -3.96 -8.10 -5.24
N ASN A 60 -3.80 -8.68 -6.43
CA ASN A 60 -2.64 -8.49 -7.27
C ASN A 60 -2.84 -7.31 -8.25
N VAL A 61 -1.74 -6.72 -8.69
CA VAL A 61 -1.72 -5.84 -9.86
C VAL A 61 -1.08 -6.59 -11.01
N THR A 62 -1.84 -6.84 -12.07
CA THR A 62 -1.34 -7.49 -13.28
C THR A 62 -1.39 -6.53 -14.46
N ILE A 63 -0.24 -6.24 -15.03
CA ILE A 63 -0.11 -5.42 -16.23
C ILE A 63 0.15 -6.38 -17.39
N PHE A 64 -0.82 -6.48 -18.33
CA PHE A 64 -0.72 -7.38 -19.47
C PHE A 64 0.26 -6.87 -20.53
N ASN A 65 0.45 -7.68 -21.57
CA ASN A 65 1.45 -7.45 -22.61
C ASN A 65 1.38 -6.03 -23.19
N GLU A 66 2.49 -5.33 -23.21
CA GLU A 66 2.59 -3.95 -23.71
C GLU A 66 1.66 -2.97 -22.98
N GLY A 67 1.00 -3.38 -21.88
CA GLY A 67 0.26 -2.48 -21.00
C GLY A 67 1.20 -1.51 -20.29
N GLN A 68 0.73 -0.31 -20.01
CA GLN A 68 1.55 0.72 -19.40
C GLN A 68 0.84 1.39 -18.23
N VAL A 69 1.55 1.51 -17.12
CA VAL A 69 1.22 2.40 -16.01
C VAL A 69 2.19 3.58 -16.08
N THR A 70 1.70 4.80 -16.21
CA THR A 70 2.57 5.97 -16.39
C THR A 70 3.23 6.44 -15.11
N HIS A 71 2.54 6.26 -13.97
CA HIS A 71 3.06 6.52 -12.63
C HIS A 71 3.31 5.21 -11.89
N ASP A 72 2.58 4.93 -10.82
CA ASP A 72 2.91 3.91 -9.86
C ASP A 72 2.00 2.69 -9.91
N ALA A 73 2.58 1.52 -9.64
CA ALA A 73 1.86 0.26 -9.47
C ALA A 73 2.04 -0.24 -8.03
N LEU A 74 0.95 -0.34 -7.26
CA LEU A 74 0.98 -0.75 -5.86
C LEU A 74 0.08 -1.96 -5.61
N ALA A 75 0.64 -3.03 -5.09
CA ALA A 75 -0.11 -4.16 -4.55
C ALA A 75 0.11 -4.27 -3.03
N LEU A 76 -0.96 -4.17 -2.26
CA LEU A 76 -0.97 -4.39 -0.82
C LEU A 76 -1.63 -5.72 -0.51
N GLY A 77 -0.88 -6.69 -0.03
CA GLY A 77 -1.33 -8.06 0.23
C GLY A 77 -1.34 -8.96 -1.02
N GLY A 78 -0.67 -8.56 -2.09
CA GLY A 78 -0.55 -9.30 -3.33
C GLY A 78 0.71 -8.96 -4.11
N ASP A 79 0.79 -9.48 -5.32
CA ASP A 79 1.94 -9.36 -6.20
C ASP A 79 1.73 -8.26 -7.25
N VAL A 80 2.82 -7.65 -7.70
CA VAL A 80 2.85 -6.83 -8.91
C VAL A 80 3.43 -7.68 -10.04
N ILE A 81 2.62 -7.98 -11.05
CA ILE A 81 2.97 -8.88 -12.15
C ILE A 81 3.02 -8.10 -13.46
N LEU A 82 4.21 -7.99 -14.02
CA LEU A 82 4.45 -7.36 -15.31
C LEU A 82 4.62 -8.45 -16.37
N LYS A 83 3.65 -8.55 -17.28
CA LYS A 83 3.68 -9.44 -18.43
C LYS A 83 4.67 -8.93 -19.49
N PRO A 84 4.97 -9.67 -20.56
CA PRO A 84 5.98 -9.28 -21.54
C PRO A 84 5.80 -7.85 -22.06
N ASN A 85 6.89 -7.10 -22.06
CA ASN A 85 6.94 -5.70 -22.50
C ASN A 85 6.01 -4.73 -21.73
N ALA A 86 5.45 -5.14 -20.60
CA ALA A 86 4.69 -4.25 -19.72
C ALA A 86 5.60 -3.18 -19.11
N ARG A 87 5.08 -1.99 -18.87
CA ARG A 87 5.86 -0.85 -18.35
C ARG A 87 5.19 -0.18 -17.18
N VAL A 88 5.99 0.16 -16.18
CA VAL A 88 5.65 1.10 -15.09
C VAL A 88 6.61 2.27 -15.20
N GLY A 89 6.09 3.49 -15.34
CA GLY A 89 6.91 4.70 -15.48
C GLY A 89 7.51 5.17 -14.15
N GLY A 90 6.75 5.05 -13.08
CA GLY A 90 7.17 5.36 -11.71
C GLY A 90 7.62 4.12 -10.94
N ASP A 91 7.18 4.01 -9.69
CA ASP A 91 7.57 2.96 -8.77
C ASP A 91 6.64 1.73 -8.86
N ALA A 92 7.22 0.56 -8.67
CA ALA A 92 6.48 -0.69 -8.46
C ALA A 92 6.65 -1.13 -7.01
N VAL A 93 5.54 -1.26 -6.27
CA VAL A 93 5.56 -1.57 -4.84
C VAL A 93 4.69 -2.78 -4.54
N ALA A 94 5.28 -3.81 -3.96
CA ALA A 94 4.57 -4.98 -3.46
C ALA A 94 4.76 -5.09 -1.94
N ILE A 95 3.66 -5.08 -1.21
CA ILE A 95 3.65 -5.25 0.25
C ILE A 95 2.94 -6.55 0.59
N GLY A 96 3.67 -7.51 1.14
CA GLY A 96 3.18 -8.86 1.43
C GLY A 96 3.19 -9.82 0.25
N GLY A 97 3.74 -9.40 -0.90
CA GLY A 97 3.92 -10.19 -2.10
C GLY A 97 5.26 -9.90 -2.78
N GLU A 98 5.32 -10.13 -4.07
CA GLU A 98 6.53 -10.01 -4.88
C GLU A 98 6.29 -9.15 -6.14
N ILE A 99 7.37 -8.65 -6.74
CA ILE A 99 7.36 -8.02 -8.06
C ILE A 99 7.88 -9.06 -9.05
N ILE A 100 7.02 -9.49 -9.96
CA ILE A 100 7.31 -10.52 -10.96
C ILE A 100 7.36 -9.86 -12.32
N LYS A 101 8.55 -9.81 -12.92
CA LYS A 101 8.74 -9.27 -14.27
C LYS A 101 8.99 -10.38 -15.28
N GLN A 102 8.27 -10.33 -16.40
CA GLN A 102 8.51 -11.19 -17.56
C GLN A 102 9.39 -10.48 -18.59
N GLU A 103 9.73 -11.17 -19.66
CA GLU A 103 10.66 -10.70 -20.67
C GLU A 103 10.28 -9.32 -21.23
N GLY A 104 11.24 -8.40 -21.24
CA GLY A 104 11.04 -7.04 -21.74
C GLY A 104 10.25 -6.11 -20.82
N ALA A 105 9.78 -6.60 -19.67
CA ALA A 105 9.08 -5.75 -18.70
C ALA A 105 10.03 -4.76 -18.00
N MET A 106 9.59 -3.52 -17.84
CA MET A 106 10.42 -2.43 -17.31
C MET A 106 9.69 -1.65 -16.21
N VAL A 107 10.45 -1.27 -15.18
CA VAL A 107 10.06 -0.29 -14.15
C VAL A 107 11.01 0.89 -14.26
N GLY A 108 10.47 2.09 -14.44
CA GLY A 108 11.28 3.31 -14.61
C GLY A 108 11.78 3.89 -13.29
N GLY A 109 11.02 3.71 -12.22
CA GLY A 109 11.38 4.13 -10.87
C GLY A 109 11.98 3.01 -10.04
N SER A 110 11.63 2.97 -8.76
CA SER A 110 12.11 1.98 -7.80
C SER A 110 11.22 0.74 -7.76
N GLU A 111 11.85 -0.40 -7.52
CA GLU A 111 11.15 -1.64 -7.19
C GLU A 111 11.25 -1.87 -5.69
N VAL A 112 10.12 -1.81 -4.98
CA VAL A 112 10.06 -1.94 -3.53
C VAL A 112 9.24 -3.15 -3.14
N VAL A 113 9.88 -4.11 -2.45
CA VAL A 113 9.21 -5.29 -1.91
C VAL A 113 9.33 -5.28 -0.40
N ILE A 114 8.18 -5.27 0.27
CA ILE A 114 8.10 -5.25 1.73
C ILE A 114 7.37 -6.52 2.18
N PHE A 115 7.95 -7.26 3.13
CA PHE A 115 7.39 -8.51 3.66
C PHE A 115 7.11 -9.58 2.60
N SER A 116 8.02 -9.77 1.64
CA SER A 116 7.91 -10.80 0.59
C SER A 116 7.61 -12.21 1.12
N ASN A 117 8.04 -12.51 2.33
CA ASN A 117 7.84 -13.82 2.98
C ASN A 117 6.62 -13.87 3.92
N ALA A 118 5.73 -12.89 3.89
CA ALA A 118 4.55 -12.91 4.76
C ALA A 118 3.69 -14.17 4.54
N LYS A 119 3.55 -14.66 3.30
CA LYS A 119 2.88 -15.93 2.98
C LYS A 119 3.56 -17.11 3.68
N VAL A 120 4.90 -17.18 3.67
CA VAL A 120 5.68 -18.24 4.32
C VAL A 120 5.56 -18.15 5.83
N LEU A 121 5.50 -16.95 6.38
CA LEU A 121 5.25 -16.74 7.82
C LEU A 121 3.83 -17.20 8.19
N PHE A 122 2.82 -16.87 7.38
CA PHE A 122 1.45 -17.34 7.59
C PHE A 122 1.32 -18.86 7.49
N GLU A 123 1.99 -19.48 6.52
CA GLU A 123 1.97 -20.93 6.33
C GLU A 123 2.76 -21.68 7.43
N ARG A 124 3.91 -21.12 7.85
CA ARG A 124 4.76 -21.77 8.87
C ARG A 124 4.27 -21.58 10.30
N PHE A 125 3.75 -20.42 10.62
CA PHE A 125 3.30 -20.12 11.99
C PHE A 125 1.81 -20.35 12.18
N GLY A 126 1.05 -20.56 11.11
CA GLY A 126 -0.40 -20.79 11.15
C GLY A 126 -1.16 -19.65 11.82
N LEU A 127 -2.48 -19.82 11.93
CA LEU A 127 -3.37 -18.87 12.61
C LEU A 127 -2.99 -18.61 14.08
N LEU A 128 -2.37 -19.58 14.76
CA LEU A 128 -1.94 -19.44 16.14
C LEU A 128 -0.68 -18.58 16.30
N GLY A 129 0.24 -18.67 15.34
CA GLY A 129 1.46 -17.83 15.38
C GLY A 129 1.16 -16.38 15.06
N THR A 130 0.26 -16.11 14.12
CA THR A 130 -0.19 -14.76 13.82
C THR A 130 -1.02 -14.14 14.94
N ALA A 131 -1.87 -14.92 15.60
CA ALA A 131 -2.59 -14.48 16.79
C ALA A 131 -1.63 -14.15 17.93
N TYR A 132 -0.56 -14.92 18.10
CA TYR A 132 0.47 -14.66 19.12
C TYR A 132 1.29 -13.40 18.79
N LEU A 133 1.67 -13.20 17.53
CA LEU A 133 2.38 -11.99 17.10
C LEU A 133 1.51 -10.76 17.19
N ILE A 134 0.24 -10.85 16.79
CA ILE A 134 -0.74 -9.78 16.94
C ILE A 134 -0.98 -9.50 18.42
N ASN A 135 -1.13 -10.52 19.23
CA ASN A 135 -1.27 -10.36 20.69
C ASN A 135 -0.01 -9.82 21.36
N SER A 136 1.18 -10.12 20.83
CA SER A 136 2.46 -9.57 21.32
C SER A 136 2.68 -8.13 20.89
N LEU A 137 2.32 -7.78 19.66
CA LEU A 137 2.42 -6.42 19.13
C LEU A 137 1.30 -5.50 19.68
N PHE A 138 0.13 -6.08 19.92
CA PHE A 138 -1.02 -5.44 20.57
C PHE A 138 -1.27 -6.05 21.93
N SER A 139 -0.20 -6.33 22.72
CA SER A 139 -0.41 -6.80 24.09
C SER A 139 -1.37 -5.82 24.76
N LEU A 140 -2.31 -6.36 25.52
CA LEU A 140 -3.31 -5.58 26.25
C LEU A 140 -2.69 -4.44 27.07
N ASP A 141 -1.42 -4.53 27.40
CA ASP A 141 -0.65 -3.50 28.07
C ASP A 141 -0.31 -2.34 27.09
N SER A 142 0.05 -2.63 25.83
CA SER A 142 0.25 -1.56 24.83
C SER A 142 -1.06 -0.88 24.47
N LEU A 143 -2.17 -1.63 24.36
CA LEU A 143 -3.50 -1.08 24.16
C LEU A 143 -3.98 -0.28 25.36
N ARG A 144 -3.70 -0.74 26.58
CA ARG A 144 -3.97 0.01 27.81
C ARG A 144 -3.18 1.31 27.86
N VAL A 145 -1.92 1.30 27.48
CA VAL A 145 -1.10 2.52 27.41
C VAL A 145 -1.65 3.47 26.36
N VAL A 146 -2.02 2.99 25.16
CA VAL A 146 -2.64 3.84 24.14
C VAL A 146 -4.00 4.34 24.56
N PHE A 147 -4.83 3.51 25.20
CA PHE A 147 -6.16 3.90 25.70
C PHE A 147 -6.05 4.89 26.88
N VAL A 148 -5.15 4.64 27.82
CA VAL A 148 -4.90 5.54 28.96
C VAL A 148 -4.32 6.86 28.46
N VAL A 149 -3.36 6.83 27.54
CA VAL A 149 -2.83 8.04 26.89
C VAL A 149 -3.91 8.75 26.09
N GLY A 150 -4.81 8.04 25.40
CA GLY A 150 -5.93 8.61 24.65
C GLY A 150 -7.00 9.25 25.52
N ILE A 151 -7.30 8.69 26.69
CA ILE A 151 -8.31 9.21 27.63
C ILE A 151 -7.77 10.39 28.45
N PHE A 152 -6.48 10.38 28.81
CA PHE A 152 -5.84 11.46 29.57
C PHE A 152 -5.25 12.58 28.70
N LEU A 153 -5.29 12.43 27.40
CA LEU A 153 -5.03 13.48 26.44
C LEU A 153 -6.30 14.27 26.14
#